data_7c621c61c84a350dfe01fba0a8995c35
#
_entry.id   7c621c61c84a350dfe01fba0a8995c35
#
_cell.length_a   1.000
_cell.length_b   1.000
_cell.length_c   1.000
_cell.angle_alpha   90.00
_cell.angle_beta   90.00
_cell.angle_gamma   90.00
#
_symmetry.space_group_name_H-M   'P 1'
#
loop_
_entity.id
_entity.type
_entity.pdbx_description
1 polymer ?
#
loop_
_entity_poly.entity_id
_entity_poly.type
_entity_poly.pdbx_seq_one_letter_code
_entity_poly.pdbx_strand_id
1 'polypeptide(L)'
;MAYDRYGKFRVNGDTLFPPFIPIPVKDTDYYEVYEKGKTRLDVLSYNYYKDADYAWLIMQANPQYGSLEYMIPDKSQIRIPYPLNITLSRYDSDIENYKLFNNI
;
A
#
# COMPACT_ATOMS: atom_id res chain seq x y z
N MET A 1 4.79 4.25 15.26
CA MET A 1 4.76 5.48 14.46
C MET A 1 4.44 5.14 13.01
N ALA A 2 3.53 5.89 12.39
CA ALA A 2 3.10 5.59 11.03
C ALA A 2 4.22 5.87 10.02
N TYR A 3 4.28 5.07 8.99
CA TYR A 3 5.19 5.26 7.87
C TYR A 3 4.76 6.49 7.07
N ASP A 4 5.70 7.39 6.76
CA ASP A 4 5.43 8.58 5.97
C ASP A 4 5.68 8.25 4.49
N ARG A 5 4.62 7.92 3.76
CA ARG A 5 4.74 7.54 2.35
C ARG A 5 5.20 8.68 1.45
N TYR A 6 5.13 9.93 1.91
CA TYR A 6 5.53 11.10 1.13
C TYR A 6 6.94 11.60 1.49
N GLY A 7 7.55 11.03 2.53
CA GLY A 7 8.82 11.56 3.04
C GLY A 7 9.93 11.57 2.02
N LYS A 8 10.01 10.56 1.16
CA LYS A 8 11.07 10.45 0.17
C LYS A 8 10.86 11.35 -1.06
N PHE A 9 9.73 12.05 -1.13
CA PHE A 9 9.40 12.95 -2.24
C PHE A 9 9.35 14.41 -1.82
N ARG A 10 9.89 14.74 -0.64
CA ARG A 10 10.01 16.13 -0.18
C ARG A 10 11.31 16.72 -0.69
N VAL A 11 11.19 17.81 -1.46
CA VAL A 11 12.34 18.48 -2.05
C VAL A 11 12.20 19.97 -1.75
N ASN A 12 13.24 20.57 -1.14
CA ASN A 12 13.27 22.00 -0.82
C ASN A 12 12.04 22.49 -0.03
N GLY A 13 11.55 21.65 0.89
CA GLY A 13 10.38 22.00 1.69
C GLY A 13 9.05 21.70 1.02
N ASP A 14 9.04 21.36 -0.26
CA ASP A 14 7.83 21.00 -0.98
C ASP A 14 7.64 19.49 -0.98
N THR A 15 6.39 19.05 -0.97
CA THR A 15 6.05 17.64 -1.06
C THR A 15 5.59 17.33 -2.49
N LEU A 16 6.30 16.42 -3.16
CA LEU A 16 5.90 15.90 -4.46
C LEU A 16 4.96 14.72 -4.26
N PHE A 17 3.96 14.58 -5.12
CA PHE A 17 3.10 13.41 -5.10
C PHE A 17 3.91 12.19 -5.53
N PRO A 18 3.88 11.09 -4.76
CA PRO A 18 4.59 9.89 -5.16
C PRO A 18 3.94 9.27 -6.40
N PRO A 19 4.72 8.71 -7.32
CA PRO A 19 4.16 7.97 -8.44
C PRO A 19 3.54 6.67 -7.94
N PHE A 20 2.78 6.00 -8.81
CA PHE A 20 2.31 4.67 -8.48
C PHE A 20 3.49 3.70 -8.55
N ILE A 21 3.83 3.08 -7.42
CA ILE A 21 4.86 2.05 -7.31
C ILE A 21 4.15 0.72 -7.03
N PRO A 22 4.20 -0.27 -7.94
CA PRO A 22 3.52 -1.54 -7.72
C PRO A 22 4.09 -2.28 -6.51
N ILE A 23 3.23 -3.01 -5.81
CA ILE A 23 3.64 -3.88 -4.70
C ILE A 23 3.76 -5.29 -5.27
N PRO A 24 4.98 -5.87 -5.38
CA PRO A 24 5.14 -7.20 -5.97
C PRO A 24 4.42 -8.29 -5.18
N VAL A 25 3.90 -9.28 -5.89
CA VAL A 25 3.27 -10.46 -5.28
C VAL A 25 4.34 -11.32 -4.63
N LYS A 26 4.04 -11.81 -3.42
CA LYS A 26 4.92 -12.73 -2.68
C LYS A 26 4.13 -13.94 -2.22
N ASP A 27 4.82 -15.07 -2.05
CA ASP A 27 4.21 -16.31 -1.53
C ASP A 27 3.66 -16.14 -0.12
N THR A 28 4.17 -15.15 0.61
CA THR A 28 3.78 -14.89 2.00
C THR A 28 2.58 -13.96 2.12
N ASP A 29 2.08 -13.42 1.00
CA ASP A 29 0.91 -12.54 1.02
C ASP A 29 -0.34 -13.32 1.43
N TYR A 30 -1.29 -12.60 2.05
CA TYR A 30 -2.59 -13.16 2.41
C TYR A 30 -3.66 -12.66 1.45
N TYR A 31 -4.79 -13.35 1.42
CA TYR A 31 -5.94 -13.00 0.59
C TYR A 31 -7.20 -13.02 1.43
N GLU A 32 -8.05 -12.01 1.24
CA GLU A 32 -9.32 -11.88 1.95
C GLU A 32 -10.42 -11.56 0.95
N VAL A 33 -11.67 -11.93 1.29
CA VAL A 33 -12.83 -11.54 0.51
C VAL A 33 -13.37 -10.23 1.08
N TYR A 34 -13.51 -9.22 0.22
CA TYR A 34 -14.05 -7.93 0.63
C TYR A 34 -15.57 -7.96 0.56
N GLU A 35 -16.23 -7.82 1.69
CA GLU A 35 -17.69 -7.78 1.78
C GLU A 35 -18.12 -6.35 2.11
N LYS A 36 -18.79 -5.68 1.14
CA LYS A 36 -19.25 -4.32 1.35
C LYS A 36 -20.18 -4.24 2.56
N GLY A 37 -19.95 -3.22 3.38
CA GLY A 37 -20.70 -3.04 4.62
C GLY A 37 -20.18 -3.80 5.81
N LYS A 38 -19.25 -4.73 5.62
CA LYS A 38 -18.65 -5.51 6.71
C LYS A 38 -17.13 -5.36 6.76
N THR A 39 -16.46 -5.51 5.61
CA THR A 39 -15.00 -5.44 5.54
C THR A 39 -14.54 -4.00 5.48
N ARG A 40 -13.49 -3.67 6.26
CA ARG A 40 -12.85 -2.37 6.23
C ARG A 40 -11.34 -2.58 6.13
N LEU A 41 -10.68 -1.82 5.28
CA LEU A 41 -9.25 -1.99 5.06
C LEU A 41 -8.42 -1.56 6.27
N ASP A 42 -8.87 -0.56 7.03
CA ASP A 42 -8.18 -0.18 8.27
C ASP A 42 -8.23 -1.29 9.32
N VAL A 43 -9.31 -2.05 9.38
CA VAL A 43 -9.42 -3.20 10.28
C VAL A 43 -8.50 -4.33 9.80
N LEU A 44 -8.47 -4.61 8.49
CA LEU A 44 -7.55 -5.61 7.95
C LEU A 44 -6.09 -5.21 8.20
N SER A 45 -5.76 -3.94 8.01
CA SER A 45 -4.42 -3.42 8.30
C SER A 45 -4.06 -3.68 9.76
N TYR A 46 -4.96 -3.39 10.68
CA TYR A 46 -4.72 -3.64 12.09
C TYR A 46 -4.54 -5.14 12.36
N ASN A 47 -5.39 -5.97 11.77
CA ASN A 47 -5.35 -7.42 12.03
C ASN A 47 -4.04 -8.06 11.55
N TYR A 48 -3.54 -7.64 10.39
CA TYR A 48 -2.35 -8.23 9.81
C TYR A 48 -1.06 -7.51 10.20
N TYR A 49 -1.12 -6.19 10.39
CA TYR A 49 0.08 -5.37 10.62
C TYR A 49 0.14 -4.79 12.04
N LYS A 50 -0.92 -4.93 12.83
CA LYS A 50 -1.05 -4.32 14.17
C LYS A 50 -1.06 -2.80 14.11
N ASP A 51 -1.45 -2.23 12.96
CA ASP A 51 -1.50 -0.78 12.73
C ASP A 51 -2.52 -0.50 11.64
N ALA A 52 -3.54 0.29 11.95
CA ALA A 52 -4.61 0.63 11.00
C ALA A 52 -4.15 1.59 9.89
N ASP A 53 -2.99 2.24 10.05
CA ASP A 53 -2.54 3.29 9.14
C ASP A 53 -2.00 2.76 7.81
N TYR A 54 -1.96 1.44 7.60
CA TYR A 54 -1.44 0.86 6.37
C TYR A 54 -2.54 0.42 5.39
N ALA A 55 -3.77 0.92 5.56
CA ALA A 55 -4.85 0.64 4.60
C ALA A 55 -4.47 1.08 3.18
N TRP A 56 -3.70 2.18 3.04
CA TRP A 56 -3.21 2.65 1.75
C TRP A 56 -2.34 1.60 1.04
N LEU A 57 -1.55 0.84 1.83
CA LEU A 57 -0.68 -0.19 1.27
C LEU A 57 -1.51 -1.32 0.67
N ILE A 58 -2.59 -1.71 1.35
CA ILE A 58 -3.50 -2.73 0.84
C ILE A 58 -4.17 -2.26 -0.46
N MET A 59 -4.63 -0.99 -0.51
CA MET A 59 -5.20 -0.44 -1.74
C MET A 59 -4.18 -0.45 -2.87
N GLN A 60 -2.95 -0.05 -2.58
CA GLN A 60 -1.90 0.01 -3.60
C GLN A 60 -1.53 -1.38 -4.11
N ALA A 61 -1.68 -2.41 -3.29
CA ALA A 61 -1.45 -3.79 -3.69
C ALA A 61 -2.56 -4.36 -4.58
N ASN A 62 -3.68 -3.64 -4.71
CA ASN A 62 -4.85 -4.08 -5.47
C ASN A 62 -5.30 -2.98 -6.45
N PRO A 63 -4.41 -2.57 -7.38
CA PRO A 63 -4.70 -1.42 -8.25
C PRO A 63 -5.88 -1.61 -9.17
N GLN A 64 -6.28 -2.86 -9.44
CA GLN A 64 -7.43 -3.14 -10.29
C GLN A 64 -8.74 -2.60 -9.73
N TYR A 65 -8.80 -2.31 -8.43
CA TYR A 65 -10.00 -1.76 -7.78
C TYR A 65 -9.95 -0.24 -7.61
N GLY A 66 -8.90 0.41 -8.14
CA GLY A 66 -8.75 1.86 -8.04
C GLY A 66 -8.02 2.27 -6.77
N SER A 67 -8.16 3.53 -6.39
CA SER A 67 -7.40 4.12 -5.29
C SER A 67 -8.23 4.38 -4.03
N LEU A 68 -9.53 4.16 -4.08
CA LEU A 68 -10.43 4.43 -2.96
C LEU A 68 -11.19 3.17 -2.57
N GLU A 69 -11.31 2.94 -1.28
CA GLU A 69 -11.89 1.72 -0.75
C GLU A 69 -13.32 1.47 -1.24
N TYR A 70 -14.13 2.51 -1.36
CA TYR A 70 -15.52 2.33 -1.77
C TYR A 70 -15.66 1.81 -3.20
N MET A 71 -14.58 1.84 -3.99
CA MET A 71 -14.58 1.34 -5.37
C MET A 71 -14.39 -0.17 -5.45
N ILE A 72 -14.05 -0.82 -4.34
CA ILE A 72 -13.87 -2.28 -4.33
C ILE A 72 -15.24 -2.95 -4.48
N PRO A 73 -15.44 -3.79 -5.50
CA PRO A 73 -16.72 -4.48 -5.66
C PRO A 73 -16.99 -5.46 -4.53
N ASP A 74 -18.26 -5.66 -4.20
CA ASP A 74 -18.64 -6.64 -3.20
C ASP A 74 -18.16 -8.04 -3.60
N LYS A 75 -17.69 -8.81 -2.61
CA LYS A 75 -17.18 -10.18 -2.77
C LYS A 75 -15.89 -10.29 -3.60
N SER A 76 -15.18 -9.17 -3.81
CA SER A 76 -13.90 -9.21 -4.50
C SER A 76 -12.83 -9.82 -3.60
N GLN A 77 -11.91 -10.55 -4.22
CA GLN A 77 -10.71 -11.02 -3.52
C GLN A 77 -9.69 -9.88 -3.47
N ILE A 78 -9.17 -9.60 -2.29
CA ILE A 78 -8.10 -8.60 -2.12
C ILE A 78 -6.84 -9.27 -1.59
N ARG A 79 -5.70 -8.77 -2.04
CA ARG A 79 -4.39 -9.24 -1.62
C ARG A 79 -3.86 -8.35 -0.50
N ILE A 80 -3.35 -8.96 0.56
CA ILE A 80 -2.76 -8.26 1.70
C ILE A 80 -1.27 -8.57 1.69
N PRO A 81 -0.41 -7.59 1.30
CA PRO A 81 1.04 -7.81 1.28
C PRO A 81 1.55 -8.16 2.68
N TYR A 82 2.39 -9.20 2.77
CA TYR A 82 2.87 -9.68 4.06
C TYR A 82 4.23 -10.34 3.89
N PRO A 83 5.16 -10.22 4.84
CA PRO A 83 5.07 -9.40 6.05
C PRO A 83 5.27 -7.92 5.78
N LEU A 84 4.83 -7.08 6.70
CA LEU A 84 4.83 -5.62 6.52
C LEU A 84 6.25 -5.07 6.35
N ASN A 85 7.17 -5.48 7.22
CA ASN A 85 8.54 -4.94 7.19
C ASN A 85 9.25 -5.22 5.86
N ILE A 86 9.08 -6.41 5.30
CA ILE A 86 9.69 -6.76 4.01
C ILE A 86 9.01 -5.98 2.88
N THR A 87 7.68 -5.84 2.94
CA THR A 87 6.93 -5.08 1.96
C THR A 87 7.35 -3.62 1.93
N LEU A 88 7.48 -2.99 3.10
CA LEU A 88 7.90 -1.59 3.19
C LEU A 88 9.35 -1.41 2.75
N SER A 89 10.22 -2.34 3.09
CA SER A 89 11.61 -2.29 2.68
C SER A 89 11.74 -2.35 1.15
N ARG A 90 10.98 -3.23 0.50
CA ARG A 90 10.94 -3.32 -0.96
C ARG A 90 10.34 -2.07 -1.57
N TYR A 91 9.28 -1.53 -0.95
CA TYR A 91 8.66 -0.30 -1.43
C TYR A 91 9.64 0.86 -1.40
N ASP A 92 10.40 0.99 -0.31
CA ASP A 92 11.43 2.02 -0.20
C ASP A 92 12.50 1.87 -1.28
N SER A 93 12.95 0.64 -1.54
CA SER A 93 13.93 0.38 -2.60
C SER A 93 13.38 0.76 -3.97
N ASP A 94 12.13 0.44 -4.24
CA ASP A 94 11.51 0.76 -5.53
C ASP A 94 11.35 2.28 -5.70
N ILE A 95 11.07 3.02 -4.62
CA ILE A 95 11.04 4.48 -4.65
C ILE A 95 12.43 5.03 -4.99
N GLU A 96 13.48 4.53 -4.34
CA GLU A 96 14.84 5.00 -4.59
C GLU A 96 15.25 4.74 -6.04
N ASN A 97 14.91 3.57 -6.59
CA ASN A 97 15.17 3.26 -7.98
C ASN A 97 14.42 4.21 -8.92
N TYR A 98 13.17 4.52 -8.61
CA TYR A 98 12.39 5.47 -9.41
C TYR A 98 13.07 6.84 -9.41
N LYS A 99 13.53 7.31 -8.25
CA LYS A 99 14.20 8.60 -8.13
C LYS A 99 15.50 8.64 -8.94
N LEU A 100 16.26 7.55 -8.90
CA LEU A 100 17.50 7.47 -9.68
C LEU A 100 17.22 7.58 -11.19
N PHE A 101 16.21 6.87 -11.69
CA PHE A 101 15.86 6.92 -13.12
C PHE A 101 15.34 8.28 -13.55
N ASN A 102 14.71 9.03 -12.65
CA ASN A 102 14.04 10.29 -12.98
C ASN A 102 14.79 11.52 -12.46
N ASN A 103 15.98 11.36 -11.91
CA ASN A 103 16.84 12.44 -11.40
C ASN A 103 16.14 13.31 -10.35
N ILE A 104 15.42 12.68 -9.45
CA ILE A 104 14.71 13.37 -8.38
C ILE A 104 15.53 13.35 -7.09
#